data_3ddfdccad5249d1063605337a561001a
#
_entry.id   3ddfdccad5249d1063605337a561001a
#
_cell.length_a   1.000
_cell.length_b   1.000
_cell.length_c   1.000
_cell.angle_alpha   90.00
_cell.angle_beta   90.00
_cell.angle_gamma   90.00
#
_symmetry.space_group_name_H-M   'P 1'
#
loop_
_entity.id
_entity.type
_entity.pdbx_description
1 polymer ?
#
loop_
_entity_poly.entity_id
_entity_poly.type
_entity_poly.pdbx_seq_one_letter_code
_entity_poly.pdbx_strand_id
1 'polypeptide(L)'
;MENKEMNTEKIKFYKKHPVLLAWLISIFIGLGYALFTIIASVIHYEQRDYVWEIIKAFTEMFTWAILMGAVLVFPVVLTISEGICLISEAWERPVKGAWLFDQHVFWLGGFYELCYLGLIMDVTSADWQTQLSNSNKHTPIYSGSMVTFIVLLLLAFIGYEILQSIPLRKLPPLVTVLSISAMYLGLLELILFTVQIFKPTILLDGYLLLFPLCCVLLVVRLLLKKIREWNALMQNAEAEHFGTGRIYQNPMLRWCDNILRKAAWWPVLGLVLMFPLLGILIAILMLFGQAPDSVIKAFTETSDWNLSLRQAPQNVMYDEHYLCTVAAGGHEKVVKPIRLGRRHGHEVIVNRQLCIANAFEQVLEERTPGLHWALRHFYDTYGFPVARLIHNKYTADLVYFIMKPLEWIFLCVLYLTDAHPENRIAVQYTGKTAAQVEK
;
A
#
# COMPACT_ATOMS: atom_id res chain seq x y z
N MET A 1 24.74 39.13 -19.08
CA MET A 1 24.73 37.95 -20.00
C MET A 1 24.67 36.65 -19.21
N GLU A 2 25.46 36.48 -18.16
CA GLU A 2 25.54 35.28 -17.32
C GLU A 2 24.20 34.81 -16.72
N ASN A 3 23.38 35.74 -16.21
CA ASN A 3 22.04 35.41 -15.64
C ASN A 3 21.02 34.90 -16.68
N LYS A 4 21.20 35.24 -17.96
CA LYS A 4 20.30 34.80 -19.05
C LYS A 4 20.69 33.42 -19.58
N GLU A 5 21.98 33.09 -19.57
CA GLU A 5 22.51 31.76 -19.91
C GLU A 5 22.21 30.73 -18.81
N MET A 6 22.40 31.09 -17.56
CA MET A 6 22.07 30.25 -16.42
C MET A 6 20.57 29.93 -16.33
N ASN A 7 19.71 30.88 -16.71
CA ASN A 7 18.25 30.64 -16.76
C ASN A 7 17.85 29.75 -17.93
N THR A 8 18.55 29.83 -19.06
CA THR A 8 18.34 28.96 -20.22
C THR A 8 18.85 27.54 -19.99
N GLU A 9 19.94 27.35 -19.24
CA GLU A 9 20.42 26.01 -18.86
C GLU A 9 19.51 25.34 -17.82
N LYS A 10 19.03 26.09 -16.83
CA LYS A 10 18.03 25.60 -15.85
C LYS A 10 16.74 25.15 -16.53
N ILE A 11 16.24 25.89 -17.51
CA ILE A 11 15.06 25.55 -18.32
C ILE A 11 15.35 24.31 -19.18
N LYS A 12 16.57 24.10 -19.67
CA LYS A 12 16.98 22.90 -20.42
C LYS A 12 17.02 21.67 -19.52
N PHE A 13 17.52 21.78 -18.28
CA PHE A 13 17.58 20.67 -17.32
C PHE A 13 16.19 20.21 -16.90
N TYR A 14 15.29 21.14 -16.56
CA TYR A 14 13.90 20.87 -16.21
C TYR A 14 13.15 20.11 -17.33
N LYS A 15 13.34 20.53 -18.59
CA LYS A 15 12.74 19.87 -19.75
C LYS A 15 13.30 18.46 -20.00
N LYS A 16 14.50 18.15 -19.51
CA LYS A 16 15.19 16.89 -19.76
C LYS A 16 14.90 15.84 -18.69
N HIS A 17 14.70 16.26 -17.44
CA HIS A 17 14.56 15.36 -16.29
C HIS A 17 13.40 15.77 -15.34
N PRO A 18 12.14 15.79 -15.81
CA PRO A 18 11.03 16.29 -15.01
C PRO A 18 10.74 15.44 -13.77
N VAL A 19 10.86 14.13 -13.87
CA VAL A 19 10.65 13.20 -12.73
C VAL A 19 11.74 13.36 -11.67
N LEU A 20 13.00 13.50 -12.09
CA LEU A 20 14.10 13.76 -11.15
C LEU A 20 13.86 15.05 -10.36
N LEU A 21 13.33 16.09 -11.03
CA LEU A 21 12.97 17.32 -10.35
C LEU A 21 11.84 17.11 -9.34
N ALA A 22 10.82 16.32 -9.66
CA ALA A 22 9.74 15.99 -8.73
C ALA A 22 10.29 15.29 -7.48
N TRP A 23 11.21 14.34 -7.66
CA TRP A 23 11.91 13.70 -6.54
C TRP A 23 12.72 14.67 -5.70
N LEU A 24 13.51 15.55 -6.34
CA LEU A 24 14.30 16.56 -5.63
C LEU A 24 13.43 17.53 -4.85
N ILE A 25 12.31 17.99 -5.42
CA ILE A 25 11.34 18.83 -4.71
C ILE A 25 10.77 18.11 -3.49
N SER A 26 10.40 16.85 -3.64
CA SER A 26 9.83 16.06 -2.55
C SER A 26 10.83 15.85 -1.41
N ILE A 27 12.08 15.53 -1.72
CA ILE A 27 13.15 15.38 -0.72
C ILE A 27 13.44 16.74 -0.05
N PHE A 28 13.45 17.83 -0.81
CA PHE A 28 13.71 19.17 -0.27
C PHE A 28 12.60 19.62 0.70
N ILE A 29 11.34 19.34 0.37
CA ILE A 29 10.21 19.60 1.28
C ILE A 29 10.32 18.71 2.53
N GLY A 30 10.67 17.43 2.37
CA GLY A 30 10.92 16.52 3.49
C GLY A 30 12.04 17.00 4.43
N LEU A 31 13.16 17.48 3.85
CA LEU A 31 14.23 18.11 4.61
C LEU A 31 13.78 19.35 5.38
N GLY A 32 12.98 20.21 4.75
CA GLY A 32 12.40 21.38 5.39
C GLY A 32 11.52 21.04 6.58
N TYR A 33 10.67 19.99 6.44
CA TYR A 33 9.86 19.49 7.55
C TYR A 33 10.70 18.91 8.68
N ALA A 34 11.70 18.11 8.35
CA ALA A 34 12.62 17.54 9.35
C ALA A 34 13.41 18.64 10.10
N LEU A 35 13.88 19.65 9.39
CA LEU A 35 14.55 20.80 10.01
C LEU A 35 13.60 21.57 10.95
N PHE A 36 12.36 21.77 10.54
CA PHE A 36 11.33 22.41 11.37
C PHE A 36 11.07 21.62 12.66
N THR A 37 10.94 20.28 12.57
CA THR A 37 10.72 19.43 13.74
C THR A 37 11.90 19.45 14.72
N ILE A 38 13.14 19.51 14.21
CA ILE A 38 14.33 19.65 15.05
C ILE A 38 14.37 21.01 15.75
N ILE A 39 14.15 22.10 15.03
CA ILE A 39 14.12 23.44 15.63
C ILE A 39 13.05 23.50 16.71
N ALA A 40 11.87 22.94 16.45
CA ALA A 40 10.79 22.89 17.42
C ALA A 40 11.15 22.04 18.66
N SER A 41 11.86 20.92 18.48
CA SER A 41 12.33 20.08 19.59
C SER A 41 13.44 20.74 20.38
N VAL A 42 14.42 21.38 19.74
CA VAL A 42 15.52 22.10 20.41
C VAL A 42 15.01 23.28 21.27
N ILE A 43 13.98 23.98 20.80
CA ILE A 43 13.36 25.06 21.58
C ILE A 43 12.65 24.52 22.85
N HIS A 44 12.22 23.27 22.84
CA HIS A 44 11.49 22.64 23.97
C HIS A 44 12.39 21.93 24.99
N TYR A 45 13.66 21.67 24.66
CA TYR A 45 14.61 20.96 25.55
C TYR A 45 15.53 21.90 26.27
N GLU A 46 15.29 22.11 27.57
CA GLU A 46 16.25 22.63 28.51
C GLU A 46 17.16 21.50 29.03
N GLN A 47 18.45 21.52 28.63
CA GLN A 47 19.59 20.76 29.17
C GLN A 47 19.66 19.23 28.99
N ARG A 48 20.58 18.72 28.15
CA ARG A 48 21.66 17.73 28.48
C ARG A 48 22.41 17.23 27.24
N ASP A 49 23.74 16.97 27.42
CA ASP A 49 24.69 16.27 26.52
C ASP A 49 24.59 16.60 25.00
N TYR A 50 24.97 17.79 24.68
CA TYR A 50 24.82 18.45 23.38
C TYR A 50 25.33 17.66 22.16
N VAL A 51 26.39 16.87 22.26
CA VAL A 51 27.02 16.25 21.08
C VAL A 51 26.26 15.01 20.61
N TRP A 52 25.85 14.12 21.50
CA TRP A 52 25.06 12.94 21.17
C TRP A 52 23.66 13.29 20.68
N GLU A 53 23.02 14.26 21.29
CA GLU A 53 21.70 14.75 20.88
C GLU A 53 21.75 15.38 19.48
N ILE A 54 22.81 16.10 19.13
CA ILE A 54 23.01 16.67 17.80
C ILE A 54 23.22 15.56 16.75
N ILE A 55 24.06 14.54 17.02
CA ILE A 55 24.29 13.42 16.08
C ILE A 55 23.00 12.61 15.88
N LYS A 56 22.27 12.35 16.95
CA LYS A 56 20.96 11.68 16.90
C LYS A 56 19.95 12.49 16.10
N ALA A 57 19.85 13.79 16.36
CA ALA A 57 19.00 14.71 15.62
C ALA A 57 19.33 14.76 14.13
N PHE A 58 20.62 14.76 13.74
CA PHE A 58 21.03 14.70 12.34
C PHE A 58 20.67 13.37 11.66
N THR A 59 20.84 12.24 12.35
CA THR A 59 20.50 10.91 11.82
C THR A 59 18.98 10.76 11.66
N GLU A 60 18.23 11.19 12.66
CA GLU A 60 16.77 11.24 12.62
C GLU A 60 16.28 12.19 11.51
N MET A 61 16.87 13.37 11.37
CA MET A 61 16.58 14.33 10.32
C MET A 61 16.71 13.70 8.94
N PHE A 62 17.80 13.02 8.67
CA PHE A 62 18.04 12.42 7.36
C PHE A 62 17.04 11.31 7.06
N THR A 63 16.75 10.47 8.06
CA THR A 63 15.77 9.38 7.96
C THR A 63 14.36 9.93 7.73
N TRP A 64 13.96 10.93 8.52
CA TRP A 64 12.66 11.58 8.38
C TRP A 64 12.52 12.35 7.07
N ALA A 65 13.56 12.99 6.58
CA ALA A 65 13.55 13.69 5.30
C ALA A 65 13.29 12.74 4.13
N ILE A 66 13.97 11.60 4.13
CA ILE A 66 13.76 10.58 3.10
C ILE A 66 12.36 9.97 3.23
N LEU A 67 11.97 9.57 4.44
CA LEU A 67 10.67 8.93 4.67
C LEU A 67 9.51 9.88 4.33
N MET A 68 9.52 11.09 4.88
CA MET A 68 8.47 12.09 4.63
C MET A 68 8.48 12.58 3.17
N GLY A 69 9.66 12.80 2.59
CA GLY A 69 9.80 13.20 1.20
C GLY A 69 9.31 12.13 0.23
N ALA A 70 9.73 10.88 0.42
CA ALA A 70 9.40 9.79 -0.49
C ALA A 70 7.98 9.26 -0.29
N VAL A 71 7.53 9.11 0.96
CA VAL A 71 6.26 8.43 1.29
C VAL A 71 5.08 9.41 1.32
N LEU A 72 5.25 10.59 1.90
CA LEU A 72 4.13 11.52 2.04
C LEU A 72 4.13 12.63 0.97
N VAL A 73 5.28 13.22 0.67
CA VAL A 73 5.33 14.37 -0.25
C VAL A 73 5.29 13.93 -1.71
N PHE A 74 6.03 12.87 -2.07
CA PHE A 74 6.15 12.46 -3.47
C PHE A 74 4.82 12.09 -4.14
N PRO A 75 3.87 11.34 -3.52
CA PRO A 75 2.57 11.07 -4.13
C PRO A 75 1.78 12.34 -4.47
N VAL A 76 1.85 13.35 -3.59
CA VAL A 76 1.20 14.66 -3.83
C VAL A 76 1.88 15.40 -4.98
N VAL A 77 3.22 15.46 -4.99
CA VAL A 77 4.00 16.10 -6.07
C VAL A 77 3.77 15.38 -7.40
N LEU A 78 3.67 14.06 -7.40
CA LEU A 78 3.34 13.25 -8.58
C LEU A 78 1.95 13.62 -9.13
N THR A 79 0.94 13.69 -8.25
CA THR A 79 -0.43 14.08 -8.61
C THR A 79 -0.49 15.49 -9.20
N ILE A 80 0.21 16.44 -8.60
CA ILE A 80 0.31 17.83 -9.12
C ILE A 80 1.02 17.82 -10.48
N SER A 81 2.09 17.02 -10.63
CA SER A 81 2.84 16.90 -11.89
C SER A 81 1.96 16.33 -13.00
N GLU A 82 1.14 15.31 -12.73
CA GLU A 82 0.16 14.79 -13.69
C GLU A 82 -0.89 15.85 -14.06
N GLY A 83 -1.38 16.61 -13.10
CA GLY A 83 -2.28 17.73 -13.36
C GLY A 83 -1.64 18.78 -14.27
N ILE A 84 -0.39 19.14 -14.03
CA ILE A 84 0.38 20.06 -14.89
C ILE A 84 0.56 19.47 -16.29
N CYS A 85 0.88 18.17 -16.40
CA CYS A 85 1.00 17.49 -17.68
C CYS A 85 -0.32 17.50 -18.46
N LEU A 86 -1.45 17.27 -17.80
CA LEU A 86 -2.78 17.34 -18.41
C LEU A 86 -3.10 18.75 -18.91
N ILE A 87 -2.91 19.78 -18.08
CA ILE A 87 -3.16 21.18 -18.48
C ILE A 87 -2.26 21.58 -19.66
N SER A 88 -1.00 21.19 -19.61
CA SER A 88 -0.03 21.45 -20.66
C SER A 88 -0.40 20.75 -21.97
N GLU A 89 -0.89 19.52 -21.89
CA GLU A 89 -1.45 18.79 -23.02
C GLU A 89 -2.70 19.51 -23.54
N ALA A 90 -3.61 19.97 -22.67
CA ALA A 90 -4.79 20.72 -23.05
C ALA A 90 -4.46 22.03 -23.80
N TRP A 91 -3.34 22.66 -23.50
CA TRP A 91 -2.87 23.90 -24.16
C TRP A 91 -1.93 23.66 -25.35
N GLU A 92 -1.85 22.43 -25.85
CA GLU A 92 -1.01 22.05 -27.00
C GLU A 92 0.50 22.29 -26.77
N ARG A 93 0.94 22.21 -25.53
CA ARG A 93 2.35 22.36 -25.13
C ARG A 93 2.83 21.14 -24.35
N PRO A 94 2.82 19.93 -24.94
CA PRO A 94 3.07 18.69 -24.21
C PRO A 94 4.44 18.69 -23.51
N VAL A 95 4.46 18.21 -22.28
CA VAL A 95 5.69 18.05 -21.51
C VAL A 95 6.48 16.88 -22.08
N LYS A 96 7.73 17.12 -22.48
CA LYS A 96 8.62 16.05 -22.94
C LYS A 96 8.93 15.10 -21.78
N GLY A 97 8.73 13.80 -22.00
CA GLY A 97 8.97 12.78 -20.99
C GLY A 97 7.84 12.61 -19.98
N ALA A 98 6.64 13.16 -20.23
CA ALA A 98 5.46 12.97 -19.39
C ALA A 98 5.15 11.49 -19.12
N TRP A 99 5.41 10.58 -20.08
CA TRP A 99 5.24 9.14 -19.93
C TRP A 99 6.04 8.53 -18.75
N LEU A 100 7.11 9.19 -18.33
CA LEU A 100 7.87 8.75 -17.15
C LEU A 100 7.06 8.94 -15.86
N PHE A 101 6.24 9.99 -15.77
CA PHE A 101 5.32 10.15 -14.65
C PHE A 101 4.27 9.04 -14.65
N ASP A 102 3.74 8.66 -15.83
CA ASP A 102 2.76 7.58 -15.96
C ASP A 102 3.31 6.26 -15.39
N GLN A 103 4.55 5.93 -15.73
CA GLN A 103 5.21 4.73 -15.18
C GLN A 103 5.35 4.80 -13.64
N HIS A 104 5.67 5.98 -13.10
CA HIS A 104 5.72 6.16 -11.65
C HIS A 104 4.33 6.03 -11.02
N VAL A 105 3.27 6.53 -11.66
CA VAL A 105 1.89 6.35 -11.18
C VAL A 105 1.56 4.87 -11.06
N PHE A 106 1.78 4.07 -12.10
CA PHE A 106 1.44 2.64 -12.06
C PHE A 106 2.25 1.86 -11.02
N TRP A 107 3.57 1.98 -11.05
CA TRP A 107 4.42 1.16 -10.19
C TRP A 107 4.44 1.63 -8.73
N LEU A 108 4.59 2.93 -8.50
CA LEU A 108 4.64 3.46 -7.14
C LEU A 108 3.25 3.62 -6.52
N GLY A 109 2.23 3.98 -7.31
CA GLY A 109 0.86 4.10 -6.80
C GLY A 109 0.32 2.75 -6.32
N GLY A 110 0.45 1.70 -7.14
CA GLY A 110 0.06 0.34 -6.74
C GLY A 110 0.88 -0.19 -5.56
N PHE A 111 2.20 0.02 -5.56
CA PHE A 111 3.06 -0.36 -4.43
C PHE A 111 2.69 0.39 -3.14
N TYR A 112 2.41 1.70 -3.25
CA TYR A 112 2.00 2.51 -2.11
C TYR A 112 0.69 1.99 -1.49
N GLU A 113 -0.33 1.67 -2.31
CA GLU A 113 -1.58 1.11 -1.79
C GLU A 113 -1.39 -0.23 -1.10
N LEU A 114 -0.59 -1.13 -1.68
CA LEU A 114 -0.27 -2.41 -1.04
C LEU A 114 0.43 -2.22 0.31
N CYS A 115 1.40 -1.32 0.38
CA CYS A 115 2.08 -0.99 1.64
C CYS A 115 1.12 -0.36 2.65
N TYR A 116 0.24 0.53 2.21
CA TYR A 116 -0.74 1.18 3.08
C TYR A 116 -1.71 0.16 3.69
N LEU A 117 -2.24 -0.75 2.87
CA LEU A 117 -3.13 -1.82 3.33
C LEU A 117 -2.44 -2.74 4.35
N GLY A 118 -1.20 -3.16 4.07
CA GLY A 118 -0.49 -4.11 4.92
C GLY A 118 0.11 -3.50 6.19
N LEU A 119 0.63 -2.25 6.13
CA LEU A 119 1.37 -1.64 7.23
C LEU A 119 0.54 -0.67 8.08
N ILE A 120 -0.48 -0.04 7.49
CA ILE A 120 -1.30 0.97 8.19
C ILE A 120 -2.67 0.42 8.56
N MET A 121 -3.29 -0.35 7.66
CA MET A 121 -4.64 -0.89 7.88
C MET A 121 -4.66 -2.29 8.50
N ASP A 122 -3.51 -2.90 8.74
CA ASP A 122 -3.36 -4.27 9.29
C ASP A 122 -4.15 -5.33 8.47
N VAL A 123 -4.14 -5.20 7.14
CA VAL A 123 -4.85 -6.12 6.25
C VAL A 123 -4.06 -7.42 6.09
N THR A 124 -4.73 -8.53 6.27
CA THR A 124 -4.20 -9.88 6.03
C THR A 124 -4.69 -10.43 4.69
N SER A 125 -4.01 -11.45 4.17
CA SER A 125 -4.45 -12.16 2.95
C SER A 125 -5.53 -13.21 3.21
N ALA A 126 -6.23 -13.14 4.34
CA ALA A 126 -7.27 -14.09 4.74
C ALA A 126 -8.66 -13.63 4.30
N ASP A 127 -9.48 -14.57 3.80
CA ASP A 127 -10.89 -14.32 3.50
C ASP A 127 -11.74 -14.26 4.76
N TRP A 128 -12.94 -13.72 4.65
CA TRP A 128 -13.87 -13.45 5.74
C TRP A 128 -14.24 -14.65 6.64
N GLN A 129 -14.09 -15.89 6.15
CA GLN A 129 -14.36 -17.11 6.94
C GLN A 129 -13.30 -17.36 8.03
N THR A 130 -12.11 -16.80 7.86
CA THR A 130 -10.98 -17.02 8.77
C THR A 130 -11.14 -16.17 10.01
N GLN A 131 -11.04 -16.75 11.20
CA GLN A 131 -11.00 -15.99 12.42
C GLN A 131 -9.64 -15.28 12.55
N LEU A 132 -9.67 -13.95 12.64
CA LEU A 132 -8.48 -13.13 12.79
C LEU A 132 -8.19 -12.81 14.26
N SER A 133 -7.06 -12.14 14.50
CA SER A 133 -6.63 -11.69 15.82
C SER A 133 -6.46 -10.17 15.86
N ASN A 134 -6.65 -9.60 17.03
CA ASN A 134 -6.44 -8.18 17.34
C ASN A 134 -7.16 -7.24 16.34
N SER A 135 -6.45 -6.23 15.81
CA SER A 135 -6.97 -5.25 14.86
C SER A 135 -6.90 -5.68 13.40
N ASN A 136 -6.45 -6.91 13.13
CA ASN A 136 -6.30 -7.41 11.76
C ASN A 136 -7.63 -7.37 11.00
N LYS A 137 -7.56 -7.04 9.73
CA LYS A 137 -8.71 -7.02 8.81
C LYS A 137 -8.53 -8.06 7.71
N HIS A 138 -9.64 -8.56 7.21
CA HIS A 138 -9.66 -9.46 6.07
C HIS A 138 -9.24 -8.76 4.78
N THR A 139 -8.89 -9.55 3.76
CA THR A 139 -8.58 -8.99 2.44
C THR A 139 -9.75 -8.17 1.90
N PRO A 140 -9.51 -6.98 1.30
CA PRO A 140 -10.56 -6.18 0.68
C PRO A 140 -11.10 -6.77 -0.63
N ILE A 141 -10.39 -7.74 -1.21
CA ILE A 141 -10.79 -8.46 -2.41
C ILE A 141 -10.89 -9.95 -2.08
N TYR A 142 -12.03 -10.55 -2.39
CA TYR A 142 -12.27 -11.97 -2.21
C TYR A 142 -11.29 -12.82 -3.03
N SER A 143 -10.61 -13.78 -2.38
CA SER A 143 -9.55 -14.59 -3.00
C SER A 143 -10.06 -15.38 -4.22
N GLY A 144 -11.28 -15.90 -4.18
CA GLY A 144 -11.91 -16.62 -5.29
C GLY A 144 -12.15 -15.76 -6.54
N SER A 145 -12.16 -14.44 -6.42
CA SER A 145 -12.32 -13.46 -7.51
C SER A 145 -11.03 -12.69 -7.83
N MET A 146 -9.93 -12.97 -7.14
CA MET A 146 -8.65 -12.25 -7.29
C MET A 146 -8.13 -12.31 -8.73
N VAL A 147 -8.30 -13.45 -9.41
CA VAL A 147 -7.88 -13.61 -10.82
C VAL A 147 -8.65 -12.65 -11.73
N THR A 148 -9.97 -12.51 -11.53
CA THR A 148 -10.80 -11.58 -12.29
C THR A 148 -10.33 -10.14 -12.08
N PHE A 149 -10.11 -9.75 -10.83
CA PHE A 149 -9.61 -8.44 -10.45
C PHE A 149 -8.25 -8.12 -11.11
N ILE A 150 -7.29 -9.03 -11.01
CA ILE A 150 -5.96 -8.84 -11.62
C ILE A 150 -6.05 -8.74 -13.14
N VAL A 151 -6.86 -9.59 -13.78
CA VAL A 151 -6.98 -9.61 -15.25
C VAL A 151 -7.61 -8.32 -15.77
N LEU A 152 -8.58 -7.72 -15.08
CA LEU A 152 -9.16 -6.43 -15.45
C LEU A 152 -8.13 -5.30 -15.36
N LEU A 153 -7.35 -5.24 -14.29
CA LEU A 153 -6.26 -4.26 -14.16
C LEU A 153 -5.17 -4.44 -15.23
N LEU A 154 -4.78 -5.69 -15.51
CA LEU A 154 -3.80 -5.99 -16.56
C LEU A 154 -4.33 -5.59 -17.94
N LEU A 155 -5.61 -5.85 -18.23
CA LEU A 155 -6.23 -5.44 -19.50
C LEU A 155 -6.21 -3.91 -19.64
N ALA A 156 -6.50 -3.18 -18.58
CA ALA A 156 -6.44 -1.73 -18.58
C ALA A 156 -5.01 -1.22 -18.83
N PHE A 157 -4.02 -1.82 -18.18
CA PHE A 157 -2.60 -1.49 -18.38
C PHE A 157 -2.15 -1.79 -19.82
N ILE A 158 -2.54 -2.94 -20.37
CA ILE A 158 -2.28 -3.29 -21.78
C ILE A 158 -2.93 -2.28 -22.72
N GLY A 159 -4.18 -1.88 -22.48
CA GLY A 159 -4.87 -0.86 -23.25
C GLY A 159 -4.13 0.49 -23.23
N TYR A 160 -3.64 0.89 -22.08
CA TYR A 160 -2.81 2.07 -21.92
C TYR A 160 -1.50 1.95 -22.73
N GLU A 161 -0.76 0.86 -22.57
CA GLU A 161 0.53 0.67 -23.26
C GLU A 161 0.36 0.62 -24.79
N ILE A 162 -0.69 -0.01 -25.29
CA ILE A 162 -1.01 -0.01 -26.74
C ILE A 162 -1.17 1.42 -27.25
N LEU A 163 -1.99 2.23 -26.56
CA LEU A 163 -2.24 3.61 -26.99
C LEU A 163 -0.99 4.49 -26.80
N GLN A 164 -0.23 4.30 -25.73
CA GLN A 164 0.96 5.12 -25.46
C GLN A 164 2.09 4.81 -26.43
N SER A 165 2.34 3.54 -26.73
CA SER A 165 3.52 3.08 -27.47
C SER A 165 3.32 3.03 -28.99
N ILE A 166 2.09 2.76 -29.45
CA ILE A 166 1.82 2.57 -30.88
C ILE A 166 1.26 3.87 -31.50
N PRO A 167 1.89 4.40 -32.57
CA PRO A 167 1.34 5.52 -33.30
C PRO A 167 -0.01 5.17 -33.95
N LEU A 168 -0.99 6.10 -33.92
CA LEU A 168 -2.33 5.86 -34.45
C LEU A 168 -2.37 5.51 -35.93
N ARG A 169 -1.38 5.96 -36.71
CA ARG A 169 -1.23 5.59 -38.13
C ARG A 169 -1.12 4.07 -38.33
N LYS A 170 -0.61 3.33 -37.33
CA LYS A 170 -0.46 1.86 -37.38
C LYS A 170 -1.57 1.12 -36.63
N LEU A 171 -2.42 1.84 -35.91
CA LEU A 171 -3.41 1.25 -35.02
C LEU A 171 -4.81 1.27 -35.66
N PRO A 172 -5.49 0.13 -35.79
CA PRO A 172 -6.88 0.09 -36.26
C PRO A 172 -7.80 0.89 -35.32
N PRO A 173 -8.77 1.67 -35.85
CA PRO A 173 -9.66 2.49 -35.02
C PRO A 173 -10.43 1.67 -33.97
N LEU A 174 -10.84 0.44 -34.29
CA LEU A 174 -11.51 -0.45 -33.35
C LEU A 174 -10.59 -0.81 -32.17
N VAL A 175 -9.31 -1.11 -32.42
CA VAL A 175 -8.32 -1.42 -31.36
C VAL A 175 -8.13 -0.21 -30.47
N THR A 176 -8.10 0.99 -31.06
CA THR A 176 -8.02 2.26 -30.31
C THR A 176 -9.19 2.37 -29.33
N VAL A 177 -10.42 2.17 -29.79
CA VAL A 177 -11.60 2.30 -28.92
C VAL A 177 -11.68 1.17 -27.90
N LEU A 178 -11.31 -0.07 -28.25
CA LEU A 178 -11.26 -1.18 -27.29
C LEU A 178 -10.18 -0.94 -26.22
N SER A 179 -9.05 -0.36 -26.56
CA SER A 179 -8.03 0.04 -25.57
C SER A 179 -8.56 1.11 -24.61
N ILE A 180 -9.34 2.07 -25.11
CA ILE A 180 -10.03 3.06 -24.25
C ILE A 180 -11.05 2.37 -23.35
N SER A 181 -11.82 1.43 -23.87
CA SER A 181 -12.79 0.64 -23.08
C SER A 181 -12.10 -0.15 -21.97
N ALA A 182 -10.95 -0.75 -22.28
CA ALA A 182 -10.14 -1.49 -21.29
C ALA A 182 -9.64 -0.55 -20.18
N MET A 183 -9.13 0.64 -20.51
CA MET A 183 -8.72 1.63 -19.50
C MET A 183 -9.89 2.08 -18.63
N TYR A 184 -11.09 2.26 -19.20
CA TYR A 184 -12.29 2.62 -18.42
C TYR A 184 -12.72 1.50 -17.46
N LEU A 185 -12.61 0.22 -17.87
CA LEU A 185 -12.85 -0.92 -16.99
C LEU A 185 -11.90 -0.88 -15.77
N GLY A 186 -10.61 -0.70 -16.00
CA GLY A 186 -9.65 -0.62 -14.92
C GLY A 186 -9.84 0.62 -14.03
N LEU A 187 -10.20 1.78 -14.60
CA LEU A 187 -10.54 2.96 -13.80
C LEU A 187 -11.77 2.72 -12.93
N LEU A 188 -12.81 2.10 -13.46
CA LEU A 188 -14.02 1.76 -12.70
C LEU A 188 -13.67 0.80 -11.55
N GLU A 189 -12.89 -0.23 -11.83
CA GLU A 189 -12.44 -1.19 -10.84
C GLU A 189 -11.58 -0.53 -9.74
N LEU A 190 -10.64 0.34 -10.11
CA LEU A 190 -9.81 1.08 -9.18
C LEU A 190 -10.64 2.04 -8.30
N ILE A 191 -11.63 2.71 -8.88
CA ILE A 191 -12.57 3.56 -8.13
C ILE A 191 -13.38 2.71 -7.14
N LEU A 192 -13.91 1.56 -7.56
CA LEU A 192 -14.64 0.63 -6.68
C LEU A 192 -13.73 0.11 -5.57
N PHE A 193 -12.49 -0.23 -5.88
CA PHE A 193 -11.50 -0.62 -4.88
C PHE A 193 -11.23 0.50 -3.86
N THR A 194 -11.05 1.72 -4.33
CA THR A 194 -10.88 2.88 -3.46
C THR A 194 -12.10 3.12 -2.57
N VAL A 195 -13.31 3.02 -3.12
CA VAL A 195 -14.56 3.09 -2.35
C VAL A 195 -14.62 1.98 -1.29
N GLN A 196 -14.16 0.77 -1.64
CA GLN A 196 -14.13 -0.38 -0.74
C GLN A 196 -13.27 -0.10 0.51
N ILE A 197 -12.07 0.44 0.33
CA ILE A 197 -11.09 0.59 1.41
C ILE A 197 -11.14 1.96 2.12
N PHE A 198 -11.70 2.99 1.48
CA PHE A 198 -11.69 4.36 2.00
C PHE A 198 -12.60 4.52 3.22
N LYS A 199 -12.01 4.93 4.34
CA LYS A 199 -12.74 5.30 5.56
C LYS A 199 -12.29 6.72 5.97
N PRO A 200 -13.18 7.73 5.97
CA PRO A 200 -12.80 9.13 6.23
C PRO A 200 -12.55 9.40 7.73
N THR A 201 -11.82 8.52 8.39
CA THR A 201 -11.55 8.60 9.84
C THR A 201 -10.20 9.20 10.15
N ILE A 202 -9.23 9.08 9.24
CA ILE A 202 -7.86 9.54 9.41
C ILE A 202 -7.48 10.40 8.20
N LEU A 203 -6.78 11.52 8.45
CA LEU A 203 -6.29 12.38 7.35
C LEU A 203 -5.44 11.61 6.32
N LEU A 204 -4.71 10.59 6.78
CA LEU A 204 -3.88 9.73 5.92
C LEU A 204 -4.69 8.88 4.93
N ASP A 205 -5.96 8.59 5.21
CA ASP A 205 -6.83 7.86 4.27
C ASP A 205 -7.03 8.63 2.96
N GLY A 206 -6.90 9.97 3.01
CA GLY A 206 -6.93 10.83 1.82
C GLY A 206 -5.86 10.52 0.79
N TYR A 207 -4.73 9.90 1.19
CA TYR A 207 -3.68 9.48 0.26
C TYR A 207 -4.13 8.36 -0.69
N LEU A 208 -5.06 7.51 -0.26
CA LEU A 208 -5.64 6.47 -1.11
C LEU A 208 -6.41 7.03 -2.33
N LEU A 209 -6.80 8.29 -2.27
CA LEU A 209 -7.47 8.96 -3.40
C LEU A 209 -6.49 9.45 -4.47
N LEU A 210 -5.19 9.57 -4.16
CA LEU A 210 -4.20 10.12 -5.07
C LEU A 210 -3.93 9.19 -6.26
N PHE A 211 -3.85 7.89 -6.03
CA PHE A 211 -3.59 6.92 -7.09
C PHE A 211 -4.71 6.86 -8.14
N PRO A 212 -6.00 6.66 -7.77
CA PRO A 212 -7.09 6.69 -8.74
C PRO A 212 -7.22 8.06 -9.42
N LEU A 213 -6.96 9.17 -8.71
CA LEU A 213 -6.96 10.51 -9.29
C LEU A 213 -5.85 10.64 -10.36
N CYS A 214 -4.64 10.19 -10.08
CA CYS A 214 -3.55 10.16 -11.07
C CYS A 214 -3.91 9.33 -12.29
N CYS A 215 -4.52 8.14 -12.10
CA CYS A 215 -4.96 7.28 -13.21
C CYS A 215 -6.03 7.98 -14.09
N VAL A 216 -6.97 8.71 -13.49
CA VAL A 216 -7.97 9.50 -14.22
C VAL A 216 -7.28 10.61 -15.03
N LEU A 217 -6.37 11.39 -14.41
CA LEU A 217 -5.64 12.47 -15.08
C LEU A 217 -4.83 11.94 -16.27
N LEU A 218 -4.15 10.83 -16.09
CA LEU A 218 -3.36 10.12 -17.09
C LEU A 218 -4.24 9.66 -18.28
N VAL A 219 -5.37 9.01 -18.01
CA VAL A 219 -6.28 8.53 -19.07
C VAL A 219 -6.85 9.71 -19.86
N VAL A 220 -7.30 10.76 -19.18
CA VAL A 220 -7.81 11.97 -19.85
C VAL A 220 -6.73 12.61 -20.71
N ARG A 221 -5.49 12.73 -20.21
CA ARG A 221 -4.36 13.27 -20.97
C ARG A 221 -4.05 12.43 -22.20
N LEU A 222 -4.00 11.12 -22.06
CA LEU A 222 -3.74 10.22 -23.19
C LEU A 222 -4.84 10.30 -24.26
N LEU A 223 -6.10 10.39 -23.86
CA LEU A 223 -7.23 10.59 -24.77
C LEU A 223 -7.10 11.89 -25.55
N LEU A 224 -6.82 13.01 -24.87
CA LEU A 224 -6.62 14.31 -25.53
C LEU A 224 -5.48 14.25 -26.56
N LYS A 225 -4.35 13.65 -26.18
CA LYS A 225 -3.20 13.44 -27.06
C LYS A 225 -3.59 12.62 -28.30
N LYS A 226 -4.30 11.51 -28.11
CA LYS A 226 -4.67 10.62 -29.22
C LYS A 226 -5.74 11.21 -30.14
N ILE A 227 -6.72 11.94 -29.60
CA ILE A 227 -7.72 12.65 -30.40
C ILE A 227 -7.03 13.69 -31.28
N ARG A 228 -6.04 14.43 -30.78
CA ARG A 228 -5.28 15.40 -31.56
C ARG A 228 -4.41 14.74 -32.63
N GLU A 229 -3.68 13.68 -32.24
CA GLU A 229 -2.88 12.90 -33.19
C GLU A 229 -3.75 12.42 -34.36
N TRP A 230 -4.96 11.94 -34.09
CA TRP A 230 -5.90 11.52 -35.14
C TRP A 230 -6.39 12.69 -36.02
N ASN A 231 -6.80 13.79 -35.41
CA ASN A 231 -7.27 14.95 -36.16
C ASN A 231 -6.18 15.51 -37.09
N ALA A 232 -4.94 15.55 -36.61
CA ALA A 232 -3.80 15.97 -37.46
C ALA A 232 -3.53 14.96 -38.58
N LEU A 233 -3.66 13.66 -38.35
CA LEU A 233 -3.55 12.64 -39.39
C LEU A 233 -4.67 12.76 -40.42
N MET A 234 -5.90 13.06 -40.02
CA MET A 234 -7.03 13.22 -40.95
C MET A 234 -6.88 14.47 -41.80
N GLN A 235 -6.47 15.60 -41.24
CA GLN A 235 -6.18 16.82 -42.01
C GLN A 235 -5.08 16.62 -43.07
N ASN A 236 -4.02 15.88 -42.71
CA ASN A 236 -2.95 15.55 -43.64
C ASN A 236 -3.39 14.51 -44.70
N ALA A 237 -4.28 13.58 -44.32
CA ALA A 237 -4.78 12.53 -45.22
C ALA A 237 -5.75 13.07 -46.30
N GLU A 238 -6.51 14.11 -46.01
CA GLU A 238 -7.31 14.80 -47.01
C GLU A 238 -6.45 15.42 -48.10
N ALA A 239 -5.21 15.82 -47.76
CA ALA A 239 -4.23 16.34 -48.72
C ALA A 239 -3.56 15.20 -49.55
N GLU A 240 -3.47 13.97 -49.08
CA GLU A 240 -2.71 12.87 -49.69
C GLU A 240 -3.60 11.69 -50.22
N HIS A 241 -4.91 11.82 -50.32
CA HIS A 241 -5.83 10.71 -50.69
C HIS A 241 -5.70 9.48 -49.80
N PHE A 242 -5.31 9.64 -48.56
CA PHE A 242 -5.26 8.58 -47.58
C PHE A 242 -6.67 8.30 -47.08
N GLY A 243 -7.34 7.33 -47.64
CA GLY A 243 -8.66 6.96 -47.10
C GLY A 243 -9.69 6.53 -48.14
N THR A 244 -9.28 6.13 -49.34
CA THR A 244 -10.08 5.25 -50.19
C THR A 244 -10.12 3.85 -49.54
N GLY A 245 -10.49 3.82 -48.23
CA GLY A 245 -10.79 2.59 -47.51
C GLY A 245 -11.95 1.88 -48.19
N ARG A 246 -11.97 0.58 -48.10
CA ARG A 246 -13.05 -0.29 -48.60
C ARG A 246 -14.40 0.36 -48.32
N ILE A 247 -15.15 0.68 -49.34
CA ILE A 247 -16.54 1.12 -49.23
C ILE A 247 -17.32 -0.12 -48.81
N TYR A 248 -17.70 -0.21 -47.55
CA TYR A 248 -18.52 -1.29 -47.04
C TYR A 248 -19.88 -1.23 -47.77
N GLN A 249 -20.27 -2.32 -48.41
CA GLN A 249 -21.58 -2.43 -49.06
C GLN A 249 -22.71 -2.49 -48.04
N ASN A 250 -22.44 -3.06 -46.87
CA ASN A 250 -23.40 -3.13 -45.78
C ASN A 250 -23.53 -1.74 -45.09
N PRO A 251 -24.76 -1.18 -45.03
CA PRO A 251 -25.02 0.14 -44.49
C PRO A 251 -24.66 0.24 -42.99
N MET A 252 -24.80 -0.83 -42.24
CA MET A 252 -24.44 -0.87 -40.80
C MET A 252 -22.93 -0.79 -40.60
N LEU A 253 -22.14 -1.53 -41.39
CA LEU A 253 -20.68 -1.49 -41.31
C LEU A 253 -20.15 -0.13 -41.75
N ARG A 254 -20.77 0.51 -42.74
CA ARG A 254 -20.45 1.88 -43.17
C ARG A 254 -20.72 2.89 -42.06
N TRP A 255 -21.85 2.75 -41.39
CA TRP A 255 -22.20 3.63 -40.26
C TRP A 255 -21.20 3.47 -39.11
N CYS A 256 -20.85 2.22 -38.73
CA CYS A 256 -19.83 1.93 -37.71
C CYS A 256 -18.47 2.53 -38.09
N ASP A 257 -18.02 2.35 -39.36
CA ASP A 257 -16.73 2.92 -39.83
C ASP A 257 -16.74 4.45 -39.75
N ASN A 258 -17.83 5.09 -40.16
CA ASN A 258 -17.98 6.54 -40.09
C ASN A 258 -17.92 7.10 -38.65
N ILE A 259 -18.46 6.36 -37.68
CA ILE A 259 -18.38 6.78 -36.25
C ILE A 259 -16.97 6.56 -35.72
N LEU A 260 -16.37 5.39 -36.00
CA LEU A 260 -15.02 5.06 -35.54
C LEU A 260 -13.95 6.04 -36.09
N ARG A 261 -14.16 6.59 -37.28
CA ARG A 261 -13.27 7.62 -37.85
C ARG A 261 -13.37 8.99 -37.20
N LYS A 262 -14.42 9.26 -36.44
CA LYS A 262 -14.61 10.53 -35.73
C LYS A 262 -14.03 10.42 -34.31
N ALA A 263 -12.78 10.85 -34.10
CA ALA A 263 -12.09 10.76 -32.81
C ALA A 263 -12.85 11.43 -31.65
N ALA A 264 -13.68 12.43 -31.92
CA ALA A 264 -14.53 13.07 -30.92
C ALA A 264 -15.53 12.09 -30.25
N TRP A 265 -15.89 10.98 -30.92
CA TRP A 265 -16.78 9.95 -30.38
C TRP A 265 -16.05 8.86 -29.60
N TRP A 266 -14.72 8.77 -29.67
CA TRP A 266 -13.96 7.71 -28.99
C TRP A 266 -14.20 7.62 -27.49
N PRO A 267 -14.27 8.73 -26.72
CA PRO A 267 -14.58 8.64 -25.30
C PRO A 267 -15.95 8.00 -25.03
N VAL A 268 -16.96 8.37 -25.82
CA VAL A 268 -18.32 7.82 -25.69
C VAL A 268 -18.38 6.37 -26.17
N LEU A 269 -17.76 6.06 -27.29
CA LEU A 269 -17.68 4.68 -27.81
C LEU A 269 -16.92 3.77 -26.83
N GLY A 270 -15.84 4.26 -26.23
CA GLY A 270 -15.11 3.54 -25.19
C GLY A 270 -15.99 3.18 -24.01
N LEU A 271 -16.83 4.12 -23.57
CA LEU A 271 -17.80 3.87 -22.49
C LEU A 271 -18.86 2.84 -22.88
N VAL A 272 -19.40 2.92 -24.09
CA VAL A 272 -20.41 1.97 -24.58
C VAL A 272 -19.83 0.58 -24.79
N LEU A 273 -18.64 0.48 -25.43
CA LEU A 273 -17.99 -0.79 -25.70
C LEU A 273 -17.35 -1.45 -24.46
N MET A 274 -17.22 -0.71 -23.36
CA MET A 274 -16.77 -1.26 -22.10
C MET A 274 -17.65 -2.43 -21.63
N PHE A 275 -18.97 -2.33 -21.79
CA PHE A 275 -19.91 -3.36 -21.35
C PHE A 275 -19.80 -4.67 -22.16
N PRO A 276 -19.83 -4.67 -23.51
CA PRO A 276 -19.61 -5.91 -24.25
C PRO A 276 -18.19 -6.46 -24.08
N LEU A 277 -17.16 -5.61 -23.92
CA LEU A 277 -15.81 -6.05 -23.63
C LEU A 277 -15.75 -6.80 -22.28
N LEU A 278 -16.38 -6.26 -21.24
CA LEU A 278 -16.51 -6.92 -19.94
C LEU A 278 -17.25 -8.25 -20.06
N GLY A 279 -18.35 -8.30 -20.81
CA GLY A 279 -19.10 -9.55 -21.04
C GLY A 279 -18.27 -10.63 -21.72
N ILE A 280 -17.50 -10.29 -22.75
CA ILE A 280 -16.58 -11.20 -23.42
C ILE A 280 -15.49 -11.69 -22.45
N LEU A 281 -14.92 -10.77 -21.68
CA LEU A 281 -13.89 -11.12 -20.72
C LEU A 281 -14.40 -12.07 -19.64
N ILE A 282 -15.58 -11.79 -19.06
CA ILE A 282 -16.23 -12.69 -18.10
C ILE A 282 -16.47 -14.07 -18.73
N ALA A 283 -16.98 -14.13 -19.96
CA ALA A 283 -17.20 -15.40 -20.66
C ALA A 283 -15.89 -16.19 -20.83
N ILE A 284 -14.77 -15.51 -21.14
CA ILE A 284 -13.44 -16.14 -21.20
C ILE A 284 -13.02 -16.62 -19.81
N LEU A 285 -13.15 -15.79 -18.79
CA LEU A 285 -12.74 -16.12 -17.41
C LEU A 285 -13.55 -17.29 -16.84
N MET A 286 -14.81 -17.44 -17.24
CA MET A 286 -15.64 -18.61 -16.88
C MET A 286 -15.05 -19.92 -17.41
N LEU A 287 -14.41 -19.92 -18.58
CA LEU A 287 -13.69 -21.10 -19.09
C LEU A 287 -12.51 -21.50 -18.21
N PHE A 288 -11.98 -20.56 -17.44
CA PHE A 288 -10.89 -20.76 -16.47
C PHE A 288 -11.39 -20.90 -15.03
N GLY A 289 -12.69 -21.17 -14.83
CA GLY A 289 -13.27 -21.48 -13.54
C GLY A 289 -13.69 -20.27 -12.69
N GLN A 290 -13.70 -19.06 -13.26
CA GLN A 290 -14.24 -17.89 -12.56
C GLN A 290 -15.78 -17.89 -12.62
N ALA A 291 -16.42 -17.41 -11.54
CA ALA A 291 -17.87 -17.26 -11.51
C ALA A 291 -18.34 -16.10 -12.42
N PRO A 292 -19.54 -16.16 -13.02
CA PRO A 292 -20.06 -15.10 -13.88
C PRO A 292 -20.23 -13.76 -13.16
N ASP A 293 -20.40 -13.78 -11.84
CA ASP A 293 -20.54 -12.64 -10.94
C ASP A 293 -19.26 -12.31 -10.19
N SER A 294 -18.11 -12.86 -10.63
CA SER A 294 -16.81 -12.69 -9.96
C SER A 294 -16.39 -11.23 -9.79
N VAL A 295 -16.74 -10.34 -10.72
CA VAL A 295 -16.48 -8.90 -10.63
C VAL A 295 -17.20 -8.27 -9.43
N ILE A 296 -18.43 -8.68 -9.16
CA ILE A 296 -19.23 -8.21 -8.03
C ILE A 296 -18.75 -8.87 -6.73
N LYS A 297 -18.57 -10.20 -6.78
CA LYS A 297 -18.09 -10.99 -5.63
C LYS A 297 -16.72 -10.54 -5.14
N ALA A 298 -15.87 -10.02 -6.01
CA ALA A 298 -14.57 -9.47 -5.64
C ALA A 298 -14.68 -8.49 -4.45
N PHE A 299 -15.72 -7.67 -4.41
CA PHE A 299 -15.93 -6.64 -3.37
C PHE A 299 -16.97 -7.07 -2.34
N THR A 300 -18.00 -7.82 -2.72
CA THR A 300 -19.14 -8.13 -1.84
C THR A 300 -18.95 -9.38 -0.99
N GLU A 301 -18.17 -10.36 -1.48
CA GLU A 301 -17.85 -11.60 -0.76
C GLU A 301 -16.68 -11.41 0.23
N THR A 302 -16.67 -10.26 0.88
CA THR A 302 -15.67 -9.81 1.86
C THR A 302 -16.36 -9.40 3.16
N SER A 303 -15.56 -9.08 4.20
CA SER A 303 -16.00 -8.46 5.45
C SER A 303 -15.13 -7.24 5.77
N ASP A 304 -15.49 -6.45 6.76
CA ASP A 304 -14.74 -5.29 7.30
C ASP A 304 -14.68 -4.05 6.39
N TRP A 305 -15.18 -4.11 5.16
CA TRP A 305 -15.06 -3.08 4.14
C TRP A 305 -16.41 -2.48 3.73
N ASN A 306 -16.38 -1.36 3.01
CA ASN A 306 -17.60 -0.59 2.73
C ASN A 306 -18.63 -1.33 1.86
N LEU A 307 -18.18 -2.16 0.91
CA LEU A 307 -19.04 -2.92 0.00
C LEU A 307 -19.25 -4.38 0.44
N SER A 308 -18.70 -4.76 1.61
CA SER A 308 -18.80 -6.12 2.14
C SER A 308 -20.24 -6.50 2.48
N LEU A 309 -20.65 -7.70 2.08
CA LEU A 309 -21.95 -8.29 2.44
C LEU A 309 -21.80 -9.47 3.41
N ARG A 310 -20.58 -9.90 3.73
CA ARG A 310 -20.32 -11.00 4.64
C ARG A 310 -19.98 -10.49 6.04
N GLN A 311 -20.29 -11.31 7.03
CA GLN A 311 -19.93 -11.06 8.42
C GLN A 311 -18.91 -12.10 8.86
N ALA A 312 -17.71 -11.64 9.19
CA ALA A 312 -16.65 -12.49 9.68
C ALA A 312 -16.87 -12.90 11.16
N PRO A 313 -16.24 -13.99 11.62
CA PRO A 313 -16.11 -14.28 13.02
C PRO A 313 -15.45 -13.11 13.77
N GLN A 314 -15.84 -12.89 15.01
CA GLN A 314 -15.21 -11.86 15.83
C GLN A 314 -13.72 -12.14 16.00
N ASN A 315 -12.89 -11.11 15.90
CA ASN A 315 -11.47 -11.22 16.12
C ASN A 315 -11.17 -11.65 17.56
N VAL A 316 -10.22 -12.57 17.69
CA VAL A 316 -9.72 -12.96 19.01
C VAL A 316 -8.71 -11.90 19.46
N MET A 317 -9.03 -11.21 20.55
CA MET A 317 -8.10 -10.23 21.13
C MET A 317 -7.02 -10.96 21.93
N TYR A 318 -5.80 -10.92 21.42
CA TYR A 318 -4.63 -11.33 22.17
C TYR A 318 -3.97 -10.11 22.79
N ASP A 319 -3.51 -10.27 24.05
CA ASP A 319 -2.72 -9.22 24.70
C ASP A 319 -1.46 -8.91 23.86
N GLU A 320 -1.23 -7.64 23.56
CA GLU A 320 -0.25 -7.15 22.59
C GLU A 320 1.23 -7.30 23.02
N HIS A 321 1.53 -8.18 23.97
CA HIS A 321 2.91 -8.57 24.26
C HIS A 321 3.43 -9.55 23.21
N TYR A 322 4.49 -9.14 22.48
CA TYR A 322 5.04 -9.95 21.40
C TYR A 322 5.43 -11.36 21.83
N LEU A 323 5.81 -11.60 23.11
CA LEU A 323 6.10 -12.94 23.63
C LEU A 323 4.84 -13.81 23.73
N CYS A 324 3.66 -13.23 24.00
CA CYS A 324 2.39 -13.96 23.93
C CYS A 324 2.06 -14.35 22.48
N THR A 325 2.29 -13.44 21.54
CA THR A 325 2.10 -13.68 20.10
C THR A 325 3.04 -14.78 19.59
N VAL A 326 4.31 -14.79 20.04
CA VAL A 326 5.27 -15.85 19.72
C VAL A 326 4.83 -17.19 20.29
N ALA A 327 4.41 -17.22 21.54
CA ALA A 327 3.96 -18.47 22.21
C ALA A 327 2.71 -19.08 21.54
N ALA A 328 1.82 -18.22 21.03
CA ALA A 328 0.59 -18.63 20.36
C ALA A 328 0.78 -18.93 18.87
N GLY A 329 1.64 -18.19 18.18
CA GLY A 329 1.77 -18.20 16.73
C GLY A 329 2.80 -19.16 16.14
N GLY A 330 3.75 -19.68 16.95
CA GLY A 330 4.82 -20.57 16.47
C GLY A 330 4.39 -22.02 16.30
N HIS A 331 5.29 -22.84 15.72
CA HIS A 331 5.08 -24.28 15.66
C HIS A 331 5.18 -24.88 17.08
N GLU A 332 4.20 -25.66 17.50
CA GLU A 332 4.13 -26.27 18.85
C GLU A 332 5.41 -26.99 19.27
N LYS A 333 6.08 -27.67 18.32
CA LYS A 333 7.35 -28.36 18.57
C LYS A 333 8.51 -27.43 18.89
N VAL A 334 8.44 -26.17 18.43
CA VAL A 334 9.48 -25.14 18.61
C VAL A 334 9.19 -24.31 19.84
N VAL A 335 8.04 -23.64 19.88
CA VAL A 335 7.67 -22.70 20.96
C VAL A 335 7.22 -23.41 22.25
N LYS A 336 6.88 -24.70 22.17
CA LYS A 336 6.55 -25.60 23.29
C LYS A 336 5.55 -24.97 24.26
N PRO A 337 4.28 -24.76 23.86
CA PRO A 337 3.27 -24.24 24.76
C PRO A 337 3.08 -25.17 25.93
N ILE A 338 2.96 -24.63 27.16
CA ILE A 338 2.84 -25.43 28.40
C ILE A 338 1.39 -25.50 28.83
N ARG A 339 0.66 -24.37 28.76
CA ARG A 339 -0.70 -24.25 29.27
C ARG A 339 -1.41 -23.01 28.73
N LEU A 340 -2.73 -22.96 28.96
CA LEU A 340 -3.50 -21.72 28.90
C LEU A 340 -3.33 -20.98 30.23
N GLY A 341 -2.92 -19.72 30.15
CA GLY A 341 -2.81 -18.80 31.28
C GLY A 341 -3.89 -17.74 31.23
N ARG A 342 -4.01 -16.93 32.29
CA ARG A 342 -4.92 -15.76 32.34
C ARG A 342 -4.13 -14.47 32.47
N ARG A 343 -4.50 -13.48 31.64
CA ARG A 343 -3.95 -12.11 31.72
C ARG A 343 -5.06 -11.11 31.41
N HIS A 344 -5.21 -10.09 32.24
CA HIS A 344 -6.25 -9.05 32.11
C HIS A 344 -7.66 -9.58 31.80
N GLY A 345 -7.99 -10.78 32.33
CA GLY A 345 -9.28 -11.41 32.11
C GLY A 345 -9.39 -12.30 30.86
N HIS A 346 -8.38 -12.33 29.99
CA HIS A 346 -8.34 -13.15 28.78
C HIS A 346 -7.44 -14.38 28.93
N GLU A 347 -7.77 -15.44 28.19
CA GLU A 347 -6.93 -16.65 28.10
C GLU A 347 -5.80 -16.40 27.09
N VAL A 348 -4.56 -16.73 27.50
CA VAL A 348 -3.35 -16.62 26.67
C VAL A 348 -2.61 -17.94 26.63
N ILE A 349 -2.05 -18.30 25.48
CA ILE A 349 -1.16 -19.45 25.36
C ILE A 349 0.18 -19.09 25.98
N VAL A 350 0.63 -19.89 26.92
CA VAL A 350 1.83 -19.64 27.73
C VAL A 350 2.89 -20.69 27.47
N ASN A 351 4.12 -20.26 27.20
CA ASN A 351 5.30 -21.10 27.14
C ASN A 351 6.31 -20.74 28.23
N ARG A 352 7.35 -21.56 28.42
CA ARG A 352 8.36 -21.32 29.45
C ARG A 352 9.11 -20.01 29.27
N GLN A 353 9.44 -19.63 28.02
CA GLN A 353 10.14 -18.37 27.70
C GLN A 353 9.35 -17.16 28.19
N LEU A 354 8.05 -17.16 27.96
CA LEU A 354 7.14 -16.10 28.41
C LEU A 354 7.07 -16.03 29.95
N CYS A 355 6.99 -17.19 30.63
CA CYS A 355 7.01 -17.23 32.11
C CYS A 355 8.31 -16.68 32.69
N ILE A 356 9.46 -17.01 32.09
CA ILE A 356 10.78 -16.53 32.53
C ILE A 356 10.87 -15.03 32.36
N ALA A 357 10.46 -14.49 31.22
CA ALA A 357 10.49 -13.06 30.96
C ALA A 357 9.61 -12.27 31.95
N ASN A 358 8.40 -12.73 32.22
CA ASN A 358 7.50 -12.08 33.16
C ASN A 358 7.97 -12.19 34.61
N ALA A 359 8.55 -13.33 35.00
CA ALA A 359 9.16 -13.52 36.34
C ALA A 359 10.38 -12.58 36.54
N PHE A 360 11.19 -12.39 35.49
CA PHE A 360 12.31 -11.43 35.49
C PHE A 360 11.80 -9.98 35.59
N GLU A 361 10.79 -9.60 34.84
CA GLU A 361 10.16 -8.28 34.91
C GLU A 361 9.68 -7.99 36.34
N GLN A 362 9.01 -8.96 36.97
CA GLN A 362 8.54 -8.86 38.35
C GLN A 362 9.69 -8.63 39.35
N VAL A 363 10.84 -9.32 39.20
CA VAL A 363 12.01 -9.09 40.04
C VAL A 363 12.59 -7.69 39.86
N LEU A 364 12.62 -7.18 38.62
CA LEU A 364 13.07 -5.82 38.35
C LEU A 364 12.14 -4.78 38.97
N GLU A 365 10.83 -4.99 38.87
CA GLU A 365 9.82 -4.11 39.48
C GLU A 365 9.98 -4.05 41.00
N GLU A 366 10.19 -5.21 41.66
CA GLU A 366 10.35 -5.33 43.10
C GLU A 366 11.68 -4.72 43.61
N ARG A 367 12.79 -4.90 42.86
CA ARG A 367 14.13 -4.56 43.37
C ARG A 367 14.77 -3.30 42.75
N THR A 368 14.46 -3.03 41.50
CA THR A 368 15.09 -1.93 40.73
C THR A 368 14.05 -1.20 39.86
N PRO A 369 13.09 -0.47 40.47
CA PRO A 369 11.98 0.17 39.74
C PRO A 369 12.43 1.10 38.58
N GLY A 370 13.56 1.81 38.77
CA GLY A 370 14.11 2.69 37.72
C GLY A 370 14.62 1.94 36.51
N LEU A 371 15.27 0.78 36.71
CA LEU A 371 15.72 -0.09 35.62
C LEU A 371 14.52 -0.79 34.95
N HIS A 372 13.54 -1.21 35.74
CA HIS A 372 12.27 -1.73 35.23
C HIS A 372 11.59 -0.73 34.28
N TRP A 373 11.44 0.53 34.70
CA TRP A 373 10.84 1.58 33.89
C TRP A 373 11.61 1.78 32.56
N ALA A 374 12.94 1.86 32.60
CA ALA A 374 13.77 2.06 31.42
C ALA A 374 13.67 0.87 30.43
N LEU A 375 13.74 -0.36 30.94
CA LEU A 375 13.61 -1.57 30.12
C LEU A 375 12.20 -1.73 29.55
N ARG A 376 11.18 -1.40 30.36
CA ARG A 376 9.79 -1.43 29.92
C ARG A 376 9.56 -0.41 28.79
N HIS A 377 10.05 0.82 28.95
CA HIS A 377 9.95 1.84 27.92
C HIS A 377 10.69 1.45 26.63
N PHE A 378 11.89 0.87 26.75
CA PHE A 378 12.61 0.32 25.60
C PHE A 378 11.82 -0.80 24.90
N TYR A 379 11.27 -1.72 25.67
CA TYR A 379 10.49 -2.83 25.17
C TYR A 379 9.21 -2.36 24.49
N ASP A 380 8.45 -1.46 25.08
CA ASP A 380 7.22 -0.91 24.50
C ASP A 380 7.51 -0.12 23.23
N THR A 381 8.66 0.57 23.16
CA THR A 381 9.05 1.35 21.99
C THR A 381 9.50 0.49 20.81
N TYR A 382 10.32 -0.54 21.06
CA TYR A 382 10.95 -1.34 19.99
C TYR A 382 10.38 -2.75 19.84
N GLY A 383 9.82 -3.35 20.88
CA GLY A 383 9.21 -4.67 20.86
C GLY A 383 7.87 -4.69 20.14
N PHE A 384 7.09 -3.63 20.27
CA PHE A 384 5.77 -3.52 19.66
C PHE A 384 5.80 -3.53 18.11
N PRO A 385 6.68 -2.76 17.44
CA PRO A 385 6.85 -2.87 15.99
C PRO A 385 7.29 -4.27 15.53
N VAL A 386 8.12 -4.97 16.33
CA VAL A 386 8.57 -6.34 16.01
C VAL A 386 7.41 -7.34 16.13
N ALA A 387 6.51 -7.17 17.10
CA ALA A 387 5.33 -8.01 17.22
C ALA A 387 4.45 -7.99 15.97
N ARG A 388 4.32 -6.83 15.35
CA ARG A 388 3.56 -6.64 14.10
C ARG A 388 4.15 -7.36 12.90
N LEU A 389 5.43 -7.74 12.93
CA LEU A 389 6.08 -8.51 11.87
C LEU A 389 5.84 -10.02 12.01
N ILE A 390 5.21 -10.48 13.11
CA ILE A 390 4.94 -11.89 13.37
C ILE A 390 3.59 -12.26 12.74
N HIS A 391 3.59 -12.51 11.44
CA HIS A 391 2.37 -12.84 10.70
C HIS A 391 2.18 -14.33 10.42
N ASN A 392 3.21 -15.15 10.63
CA ASN A 392 3.16 -16.58 10.35
C ASN A 392 3.97 -17.40 11.35
N LYS A 393 3.78 -18.73 11.33
CA LYS A 393 4.45 -19.66 12.24
C LYS A 393 5.98 -19.58 12.16
N TYR A 394 6.54 -19.38 10.98
CA TYR A 394 7.99 -19.30 10.78
C TYR A 394 8.60 -18.02 11.36
N THR A 395 7.92 -16.89 11.23
CA THR A 395 8.38 -15.63 11.84
C THR A 395 8.28 -15.69 13.37
N ALA A 396 7.26 -16.34 13.92
CA ALA A 396 7.15 -16.59 15.36
C ALA A 396 8.28 -17.50 15.87
N ASP A 397 8.60 -18.58 15.15
CA ASP A 397 9.73 -19.46 15.50
C ASP A 397 11.07 -18.72 15.44
N LEU A 398 11.27 -17.88 14.41
CA LEU A 398 12.49 -17.07 14.29
C LEU A 398 12.66 -16.14 15.49
N VAL A 399 11.61 -15.43 15.87
CA VAL A 399 11.62 -14.54 17.05
C VAL A 399 11.85 -15.34 18.34
N TYR A 400 11.24 -16.52 18.48
CA TYR A 400 11.50 -17.41 19.60
C TYR A 400 12.99 -17.76 19.76
N PHE A 401 13.68 -18.08 18.65
CA PHE A 401 15.11 -18.38 18.68
C PHE A 401 15.97 -17.13 18.95
N ILE A 402 15.62 -15.99 18.38
CA ILE A 402 16.32 -14.70 18.64
C ILE A 402 16.23 -14.32 20.12
N MET A 403 15.10 -14.61 20.77
CA MET A 403 14.89 -14.33 22.18
C MET A 403 15.55 -15.37 23.12
N LYS A 404 16.04 -16.49 22.61
CA LYS A 404 16.64 -17.56 23.43
C LYS A 404 17.85 -17.14 24.26
N PRO A 405 18.80 -16.33 23.74
CA PRO A 405 19.89 -15.81 24.56
C PRO A 405 19.41 -14.92 25.71
N LEU A 406 18.39 -14.09 25.49
CA LEU A 406 17.80 -13.26 26.54
C LEU A 406 17.09 -14.10 27.60
N GLU A 407 16.39 -15.14 27.20
CA GLU A 407 15.80 -16.11 28.15
C GLU A 407 16.86 -16.68 29.11
N TRP A 408 18.02 -17.05 28.62
CA TRP A 408 19.11 -17.55 29.46
C TRP A 408 19.65 -16.48 30.42
N ILE A 409 19.81 -15.25 29.97
CA ILE A 409 20.21 -14.13 30.83
C ILE A 409 19.17 -13.88 31.92
N PHE A 410 17.89 -13.84 31.57
CA PHE A 410 16.80 -13.66 32.53
C PHE A 410 16.77 -14.80 33.54
N LEU A 411 16.96 -16.04 33.09
CA LEU A 411 17.02 -17.21 33.97
C LEU A 411 18.21 -17.11 34.94
N CYS A 412 19.40 -16.75 34.47
CA CYS A 412 20.56 -16.55 35.35
C CYS A 412 20.29 -15.47 36.41
N VAL A 413 19.68 -14.34 36.04
CA VAL A 413 19.34 -13.29 37.02
C VAL A 413 18.32 -13.81 38.05
N LEU A 414 17.31 -14.54 37.62
CA LEU A 414 16.31 -15.14 38.53
C LEU A 414 16.98 -16.07 39.54
N TYR A 415 17.88 -16.95 39.10
CA TYR A 415 18.59 -17.90 39.99
C TYR A 415 19.59 -17.21 40.92
N LEU A 416 20.10 -16.03 40.52
CA LEU A 416 20.99 -15.24 41.39
C LEU A 416 20.24 -14.37 42.40
N THR A 417 18.98 -14.04 42.11
CA THR A 417 18.25 -13.01 42.87
C THR A 417 17.06 -13.55 43.67
N ASP A 418 16.55 -14.74 43.34
CA ASP A 418 15.41 -15.36 44.01
C ASP A 418 15.80 -16.68 44.66
N ALA A 419 15.28 -16.96 45.88
CA ALA A 419 15.48 -18.22 46.59
C ALA A 419 14.71 -19.39 45.95
N HIS A 420 13.58 -19.09 45.30
CA HIS A 420 12.69 -20.10 44.68
C HIS A 420 12.32 -19.69 43.24
N PRO A 421 13.30 -19.60 42.30
CA PRO A 421 13.08 -19.07 41.00
C PRO A 421 12.07 -19.87 40.17
N GLU A 422 12.07 -21.20 40.28
CA GLU A 422 11.13 -22.04 39.53
C GLU A 422 9.69 -21.87 40.02
N ASN A 423 9.46 -21.63 41.33
CA ASN A 423 8.13 -21.34 41.85
C ASN A 423 7.61 -20.01 41.31
N ARG A 424 8.48 -18.98 41.24
CA ARG A 424 8.14 -17.71 40.64
C ARG A 424 7.80 -17.85 39.15
N ILE A 425 8.56 -18.64 38.41
CA ILE A 425 8.29 -18.93 36.98
C ILE A 425 6.98 -19.70 36.84
N ALA A 426 6.73 -20.69 37.71
CA ALA A 426 5.56 -21.55 37.61
C ALA A 426 4.23 -20.83 37.88
N VAL A 427 4.21 -19.79 38.73
CA VAL A 427 2.99 -19.04 39.06
C VAL A 427 2.59 -18.03 38.00
N GLN A 428 3.49 -17.68 37.09
CA GLN A 428 3.19 -16.70 36.08
C GLN A 428 1.97 -17.07 35.23
N TYR A 429 1.06 -16.14 35.01
CA TYR A 429 -0.20 -16.35 34.27
C TYR A 429 -1.17 -17.38 34.83
N THR A 430 -0.99 -17.87 36.06
CA THR A 430 -1.93 -18.81 36.68
C THR A 430 -3.06 -18.12 37.42
N GLY A 431 -2.93 -16.84 37.75
CA GLY A 431 -3.81 -16.12 38.66
C GLY A 431 -3.67 -16.57 40.13
N LYS A 432 -2.68 -17.44 40.44
CA LYS A 432 -2.42 -17.95 41.78
C LYS A 432 -1.14 -17.32 42.36
N THR A 433 -1.05 -17.24 43.67
CA THR A 433 0.19 -16.85 44.36
C THR A 433 1.14 -18.03 44.52
N ALA A 434 2.46 -17.79 44.72
CA ALA A 434 3.46 -18.86 44.92
C ALA A 434 3.07 -19.82 46.06
N ALA A 435 2.51 -19.31 47.15
CA ALA A 435 2.02 -20.10 48.27
C ALA A 435 0.81 -21.01 47.96
N GLN A 436 0.11 -20.77 46.87
CA GLN A 436 -1.03 -21.58 46.42
C GLN A 436 -0.63 -22.68 45.41
N VAL A 437 0.59 -22.66 44.91
CA VAL A 437 1.13 -23.67 43.99
C VAL A 437 1.91 -24.75 44.74
N GLU A 438 2.37 -24.49 45.98
CA GLU A 438 3.06 -25.43 46.85
C GLU A 438 2.12 -26.42 47.58
N LYS A 439 0.80 -26.29 47.43
CA LYS A 439 -0.21 -27.24 47.93
C LYS A 439 -0.74 -28.12 46.80
#